data_cf3f70680924811ee79ac38658ef254d
#
_entry.id   cf3f70680924811ee79ac38658ef254d
#
_cell.length_a   1.000
_cell.length_b   1.000
_cell.length_c   1.000
_cell.angle_alpha   90.00
_cell.angle_beta   90.00
_cell.angle_gamma   90.00
#
_symmetry.space_group_name_H-M   'P 1'
#
loop_
_entity.id
_entity.type
_entity.pdbx_description
1 polymer ?
#
loop_
_entity_poly.entity_id
_entity_poly.type
_entity_poly.pdbx_seq_one_letter_code
_entity_poly.pdbx_strand_id
1 'polypeptide(L)'
;VTRVNPPGTYTNPVLDADWSDPDVVRVGDDFYLTASSFGRVPGLPLLHSRDLVNWTLIGHALQRLEPPGEYAVPRHDCGVWAPSLRHHDDRFWIFWGDPDQGIFQVNAPEVRGPWTRPHLVKEGKGLIDPCPLWDDETGEAHLVHAWARSRSGVDNRLTGHRMHPDGTELLDDGKPIVDGDRIPGWFTLEGPKLYKHDGWFYILAPAGGVATGWQGALRSRGFFGPYEEKVVLEQKDTDVNGPHQGGWVRTPSGEDWFVHFQQRGAYGRVVHLQPMRWGPDGWPVLGDDGAPVAVHAKPDLPPQPPAAPATDDDFPGGRFGRQWSWTANPQAGWATQHSGDGLRLACVRSADAHDLRRLPNVLTQRLPG
;
A
#
# COMPACT_ATOMS: atom_id res chain seq x y z
N VAL A 1 1.90 24.32 10.24
CA VAL A 1 2.77 25.36 9.62
C VAL A 1 2.92 25.00 8.16
N THR A 2 2.33 25.79 7.27
CA THR A 2 2.45 25.59 5.82
C THR A 2 3.92 25.81 5.45
N ARG A 3 4.62 24.72 5.11
CA ARG A 3 6.00 24.82 4.60
C ARG A 3 5.94 25.42 3.21
N VAL A 4 6.58 26.59 3.02
CA VAL A 4 6.71 27.22 1.71
C VAL A 4 7.93 26.59 1.04
N ASN A 5 7.69 25.77 0.04
CA ASN A 5 8.76 25.15 -0.74
C ASN A 5 9.44 26.19 -1.66
N PRO A 6 10.73 26.08 -1.92
CA PRO A 6 11.34 26.80 -3.03
C PRO A 6 10.60 26.55 -4.35
N PRO A 7 10.47 27.55 -5.24
CA PRO A 7 9.80 27.38 -6.51
C PRO A 7 10.33 26.16 -7.28
N GLY A 8 9.43 25.34 -7.83
CA GLY A 8 9.78 24.13 -8.60
C GLY A 8 10.24 22.94 -7.77
N THR A 9 10.15 23.00 -6.42
CA THR A 9 10.51 21.87 -5.54
C THR A 9 9.32 21.32 -4.77
N TYR A 10 9.47 20.12 -4.22
CA TYR A 10 8.60 19.55 -3.19
C TYR A 10 9.40 19.21 -1.94
N THR A 11 8.69 19.06 -0.83
CA THR A 11 9.26 18.61 0.46
C THR A 11 8.58 17.32 0.88
N ASN A 12 9.36 16.35 1.32
CA ASN A 12 8.90 15.12 1.93
C ASN A 12 8.50 15.33 3.43
N PRO A 13 7.51 14.59 3.96
CA PRO A 13 6.68 13.63 3.22
C PRO A 13 5.67 14.32 2.30
N VAL A 14 5.32 13.70 1.17
CA VAL A 14 4.27 14.18 0.26
C VAL A 14 2.87 13.85 0.76
N LEU A 15 2.74 12.83 1.62
CA LEU A 15 1.52 12.50 2.35
C LEU A 15 1.87 12.42 3.85
N ASP A 16 1.54 13.47 4.59
CA ASP A 16 1.87 13.61 6.02
C ASP A 16 0.71 13.14 6.91
N ALA A 17 0.39 11.85 6.81
CA ALA A 17 -0.58 11.11 7.61
C ALA A 17 -0.34 9.61 7.42
N ASP A 18 -1.07 8.75 8.16
CA ASP A 18 -0.95 7.29 8.09
C ASP A 18 -1.48 6.73 6.75
N TRP A 19 -0.57 6.49 5.82
CA TRP A 19 -0.80 5.81 4.56
C TRP A 19 0.15 4.63 4.42
N SER A 20 -0.04 3.65 5.30
CA SER A 20 0.84 2.48 5.43
C SER A 20 0.99 1.70 4.13
N ASP A 21 2.20 1.24 3.84
CA ASP A 21 2.50 0.28 2.79
C ASP A 21 1.97 0.73 1.41
N PRO A 22 2.34 1.95 0.94
CA PRO A 22 1.79 2.51 -0.28
C PRO A 22 2.22 1.72 -1.51
N ASP A 23 1.32 1.59 -2.47
CA ASP A 23 1.65 1.15 -3.83
C ASP A 23 1.02 2.09 -4.85
N VAL A 24 1.71 2.31 -5.97
CA VAL A 24 1.37 3.32 -6.97
C VAL A 24 1.36 2.72 -8.37
N VAL A 25 0.40 3.18 -9.20
CA VAL A 25 0.34 2.85 -10.62
C VAL A 25 0.04 4.10 -11.43
N ARG A 26 0.55 4.17 -12.66
CA ARG A 26 0.21 5.18 -13.64
C ARG A 26 -0.70 4.60 -14.72
N VAL A 27 -1.75 5.35 -15.08
CA VAL A 27 -2.62 5.04 -16.21
C VAL A 27 -2.80 6.34 -17.02
N GLY A 28 -2.25 6.39 -18.22
CA GLY A 28 -2.20 7.62 -19.00
C GLY A 28 -1.37 8.71 -18.29
N ASP A 29 -1.99 9.85 -18.03
CA ASP A 29 -1.40 10.99 -17.32
C ASP A 29 -1.74 11.00 -15.81
N ASP A 30 -2.48 10.02 -15.34
CA ASP A 30 -2.98 9.97 -13.97
C ASP A 30 -2.21 8.93 -13.16
N PHE A 31 -1.93 9.27 -11.89
CA PHE A 31 -1.30 8.39 -10.92
C PHE A 31 -2.31 8.04 -9.83
N TYR A 32 -2.33 6.76 -9.47
CA TYR A 32 -3.20 6.24 -8.44
C TYR A 32 -2.40 5.52 -7.37
N LEU A 33 -2.78 5.72 -6.12
CA LEU A 33 -2.11 5.11 -4.97
C LEU A 33 -3.15 4.46 -4.06
N THR A 34 -2.80 3.30 -3.51
CA THR A 34 -3.53 2.64 -2.43
C THR A 34 -2.62 2.38 -1.25
N ALA A 35 -3.19 2.04 -0.10
CA ALA A 35 -2.46 1.79 1.13
C ALA A 35 -3.21 0.77 2.01
N SER A 36 -2.51 0.20 2.99
CA SER A 36 -3.11 -0.62 4.04
C SER A 36 -4.22 0.13 4.76
N SER A 37 -5.28 -0.57 5.07
CA SER A 37 -6.39 -0.04 5.87
C SER A 37 -6.67 -0.84 7.13
N PHE A 38 -6.02 -1.98 7.27
CA PHE A 38 -6.20 -2.89 8.41
C PHE A 38 -7.68 -3.22 8.63
N GLY A 39 -8.17 -3.16 9.86
CA GLY A 39 -9.58 -3.37 10.20
C GLY A 39 -10.51 -2.19 9.95
N ARG A 40 -10.08 -1.14 9.25
CA ARG A 40 -10.90 0.06 8.98
C ARG A 40 -11.81 -0.12 7.78
N VAL A 41 -13.01 0.43 7.86
CA VAL A 41 -14.06 0.37 6.83
C VAL A 41 -14.61 1.78 6.56
N PRO A 42 -14.67 2.23 5.30
CA PRO A 42 -14.25 1.55 4.08
C PRO A 42 -12.74 1.33 4.04
N GLY A 43 -12.32 0.24 3.39
CA GLY A 43 -10.92 -0.17 3.24
C GLY A 43 -10.37 0.05 1.84
N LEU A 44 -9.06 -0.17 1.66
CA LEU A 44 -8.33 0.07 0.41
C LEU A 44 -8.55 1.50 -0.11
N PRO A 45 -8.01 2.53 0.57
CA PRO A 45 -8.15 3.92 0.12
C PRO A 45 -7.54 4.10 -1.27
N LEU A 46 -8.16 4.95 -2.07
CA LEU A 46 -7.74 5.27 -3.42
C LEU A 46 -7.42 6.76 -3.50
N LEU A 47 -6.16 7.07 -3.75
CA LEU A 47 -5.69 8.43 -3.95
C LEU A 47 -5.37 8.64 -5.43
N HIS A 48 -5.51 9.88 -5.87
CA HIS A 48 -5.23 10.32 -7.23
C HIS A 48 -4.29 11.53 -7.23
N SER A 49 -3.36 11.54 -8.16
CA SER A 49 -2.45 12.66 -8.43
C SER A 49 -2.17 12.78 -9.93
N ARG A 50 -1.76 13.98 -10.37
CA ARG A 50 -1.20 14.24 -11.69
C ARG A 50 0.26 14.72 -11.62
N ASP A 51 0.79 14.91 -10.42
CA ASP A 51 2.14 15.44 -10.21
C ASP A 51 2.98 14.63 -9.22
N LEU A 52 2.45 13.50 -8.69
CA LEU A 52 3.07 12.64 -7.67
C LEU A 52 3.31 13.31 -6.30
N VAL A 53 3.09 14.62 -6.20
CA VAL A 53 3.32 15.42 -4.99
C VAL A 53 2.00 15.72 -4.26
N ASN A 54 0.98 16.09 -5.01
CA ASN A 54 -0.32 16.48 -4.48
C ASN A 54 -1.33 15.35 -4.71
N TRP A 55 -1.84 14.77 -3.64
CA TRP A 55 -2.72 13.61 -3.67
C TRP A 55 -4.11 13.92 -3.12
N THR A 56 -5.13 13.44 -3.78
CA THR A 56 -6.53 13.59 -3.36
C THR A 56 -7.14 12.22 -3.10
N LEU A 57 -7.76 12.01 -1.94
CA LEU A 57 -8.54 10.80 -1.64
C LEU A 57 -9.82 10.81 -2.49
N ILE A 58 -9.90 9.89 -3.46
CA ILE A 58 -11.00 9.83 -4.43
C ILE A 58 -12.04 8.76 -4.10
N GLY A 59 -11.75 7.84 -3.21
CA GLY A 59 -12.66 6.76 -2.81
C GLY A 59 -11.97 5.64 -2.05
N HIS A 60 -12.65 4.51 -1.98
CA HIS A 60 -12.17 3.27 -1.37
C HIS A 60 -12.68 2.08 -2.20
N ALA A 61 -11.84 1.07 -2.38
CA ALA A 61 -12.21 -0.12 -3.14
C ALA A 61 -13.06 -1.11 -2.34
N LEU A 62 -12.94 -1.13 -1.01
CA LEU A 62 -13.70 -2.02 -0.13
C LEU A 62 -14.70 -1.25 0.70
N GLN A 63 -15.99 -1.63 0.58
CA GLN A 63 -17.05 -1.07 1.42
C GLN A 63 -17.28 -1.89 2.70
N ARG A 64 -16.80 -3.13 2.76
CA ARG A 64 -16.85 -4.05 3.90
C ARG A 64 -15.65 -4.99 3.86
N LEU A 65 -15.24 -5.48 5.04
CA LEU A 65 -14.21 -6.51 5.18
C LEU A 65 -14.84 -7.90 5.22
N GLU A 66 -14.13 -8.87 4.70
CA GLU A 66 -14.49 -10.29 4.68
C GLU A 66 -13.59 -11.10 5.64
N PRO A 67 -14.11 -12.15 6.32
CA PRO A 67 -15.53 -12.52 6.37
C PRO A 67 -16.32 -11.55 7.27
N PRO A 68 -17.58 -11.22 6.92
CA PRO A 68 -18.31 -10.14 7.58
C PRO A 68 -18.54 -10.35 9.08
N GLY A 69 -18.68 -11.59 9.51
CA GLY A 69 -18.91 -11.93 10.91
C GLY A 69 -17.70 -11.65 11.81
N GLU A 70 -16.50 -11.86 11.30
CA GLU A 70 -15.27 -11.60 12.05
C GLU A 70 -15.02 -10.10 12.22
N TYR A 71 -15.36 -9.30 11.20
CA TYR A 71 -15.21 -7.86 11.22
C TYR A 71 -16.48 -7.12 11.68
N ALA A 72 -17.43 -7.81 12.32
CA ALA A 72 -18.55 -7.18 13.03
C ALA A 72 -18.12 -6.44 14.30
N VAL A 73 -16.90 -6.72 14.78
CA VAL A 73 -16.24 -6.08 15.93
C VAL A 73 -14.84 -5.63 15.51
N PRO A 74 -14.21 -4.66 16.23
CA PRO A 74 -12.85 -4.23 15.93
C PRO A 74 -11.85 -5.38 16.04
N ARG A 75 -11.08 -5.57 14.99
CA ARG A 75 -9.94 -6.49 14.95
C ARG A 75 -8.68 -5.70 14.63
N HIS A 76 -7.98 -5.34 15.70
CA HIS A 76 -6.70 -4.64 15.56
C HIS A 76 -5.65 -5.58 14.95
N ASP A 77 -4.76 -5.04 14.13
CA ASP A 77 -3.69 -5.78 13.45
C ASP A 77 -4.18 -6.97 12.58
N CYS A 78 -5.37 -6.83 12.00
CA CYS A 78 -5.99 -7.77 11.06
C CYS A 78 -6.54 -7.01 9.85
N GLY A 79 -7.06 -7.72 8.87
CA GLY A 79 -7.73 -7.14 7.69
C GLY A 79 -6.76 -6.84 6.55
N VAL A 80 -6.83 -5.65 6.00
CA VAL A 80 -6.13 -5.28 4.77
C VAL A 80 -4.69 -4.88 5.05
N TRP A 81 -3.74 -5.75 4.74
CA TRP A 81 -2.30 -5.50 4.83
C TRP A 81 -1.69 -5.32 3.44
N ALA A 82 -0.77 -4.37 3.33
CA ALA A 82 0.13 -4.10 2.21
C ALA A 82 -0.39 -4.46 0.81
N PRO A 83 -1.36 -3.71 0.30
CA PRO A 83 -1.95 -3.98 -1.01
C PRO A 83 -0.95 -3.71 -2.14
N SER A 84 -1.17 -4.39 -3.27
CA SER A 84 -0.55 -4.05 -4.54
C SER A 84 -1.60 -3.61 -5.54
N LEU A 85 -1.38 -2.45 -6.17
CA LEU A 85 -2.24 -1.85 -7.18
C LEU A 85 -1.61 -2.03 -8.57
N ARG A 86 -2.34 -2.62 -9.49
CA ARG A 86 -1.90 -2.84 -10.87
C ARG A 86 -2.98 -2.42 -11.85
N HIS A 87 -2.56 -2.11 -13.08
CA HIS A 87 -3.47 -1.92 -14.22
C HIS A 87 -3.07 -2.90 -15.32
N HIS A 88 -3.99 -3.79 -15.70
CA HIS A 88 -3.78 -4.82 -16.70
C HIS A 88 -5.12 -5.13 -17.40
N ASP A 89 -5.11 -5.34 -18.71
CA ASP A 89 -6.29 -5.58 -19.54
C ASP A 89 -7.41 -4.56 -19.30
N ASP A 90 -7.05 -3.26 -19.37
CA ASP A 90 -7.97 -2.13 -19.17
C ASP A 90 -8.74 -2.18 -17.83
N ARG A 91 -8.16 -2.84 -16.81
CA ARG A 91 -8.73 -2.94 -15.48
C ARG A 91 -7.73 -2.60 -14.40
N PHE A 92 -8.22 -2.02 -13.32
CA PHE A 92 -7.49 -1.89 -12.07
C PHE A 92 -7.65 -3.15 -11.24
N TRP A 93 -6.55 -3.60 -10.63
CA TRP A 93 -6.47 -4.77 -9.77
C TRP A 93 -5.82 -4.38 -8.46
N ILE A 94 -6.41 -4.81 -7.35
CA ILE A 94 -5.80 -4.68 -6.04
C ILE A 94 -5.75 -6.06 -5.40
N PHE A 95 -4.55 -6.50 -5.07
CA PHE A 95 -4.30 -7.69 -4.27
C PHE A 95 -3.85 -7.28 -2.88
N TRP A 96 -4.32 -7.96 -1.85
CA TRP A 96 -3.86 -7.73 -0.48
C TRP A 96 -3.82 -9.01 0.32
N GLY A 97 -3.03 -9.03 1.42
CA GLY A 97 -3.04 -10.08 2.42
C GLY A 97 -3.97 -9.70 3.58
N ASP A 98 -4.85 -10.61 3.95
CA ASP A 98 -5.39 -10.67 5.30
C ASP A 98 -4.59 -11.74 6.05
N PRO A 99 -3.81 -11.39 7.10
CA PRO A 99 -2.87 -12.32 7.71
C PRO A 99 -3.53 -13.53 8.37
N ASP A 100 -4.84 -13.46 8.65
CA ASP A 100 -5.61 -14.54 9.27
C ASP A 100 -6.38 -15.39 8.26
N GLN A 101 -6.65 -14.86 7.04
CA GLN A 101 -7.50 -15.49 6.03
C GLN A 101 -6.70 -15.93 4.78
N GLY A 102 -5.83 -15.06 4.25
CA GLY A 102 -5.08 -15.35 3.04
C GLY A 102 -4.97 -14.16 2.08
N ILE A 103 -4.75 -14.47 0.80
CA ILE A 103 -4.60 -13.49 -0.27
C ILE A 103 -5.95 -13.26 -0.94
N PHE A 104 -6.37 -12.00 -0.98
CA PHE A 104 -7.58 -11.54 -1.67
C PHE A 104 -7.25 -10.65 -2.85
N GLN A 105 -8.22 -10.51 -3.77
CA GLN A 105 -8.20 -9.51 -4.83
C GLN A 105 -9.59 -8.89 -5.04
N VAL A 106 -9.58 -7.67 -5.58
CA VAL A 106 -10.71 -6.99 -6.22
C VAL A 106 -10.22 -6.36 -7.52
N ASN A 107 -11.14 -6.19 -8.47
CA ASN A 107 -10.81 -5.49 -9.71
C ASN A 107 -11.98 -4.60 -10.17
N ALA A 108 -11.68 -3.61 -11.01
CA ALA A 108 -12.66 -2.67 -11.55
C ALA A 108 -12.22 -2.14 -12.92
N PRO A 109 -13.16 -1.82 -13.83
CA PRO A 109 -12.81 -1.18 -15.11
C PRO A 109 -12.31 0.27 -14.92
N GLU A 110 -12.74 0.93 -13.87
CA GLU A 110 -12.32 2.29 -13.53
C GLU A 110 -11.89 2.35 -12.06
N VAL A 111 -10.94 3.24 -11.74
CA VAL A 111 -10.43 3.39 -10.37
C VAL A 111 -11.50 3.74 -9.34
N ARG A 112 -12.55 4.45 -9.77
CA ARG A 112 -13.70 4.77 -8.89
C ARG A 112 -14.70 3.63 -8.76
N GLY A 113 -14.47 2.52 -9.45
CA GLY A 113 -15.35 1.34 -9.47
C GLY A 113 -16.41 1.37 -10.59
N PRO A 114 -17.39 0.49 -10.53
CA PRO A 114 -17.64 -0.41 -9.40
C PRO A 114 -16.56 -1.49 -9.24
N TRP A 115 -16.08 -1.67 -8.02
CA TRP A 115 -15.17 -2.75 -7.66
C TRP A 115 -15.93 -4.07 -7.46
N THR A 116 -15.32 -5.17 -7.85
CA THR A 116 -15.86 -6.51 -7.57
C THR A 116 -15.98 -6.76 -6.07
N ARG A 117 -16.68 -7.82 -5.68
CA ARG A 117 -16.58 -8.34 -4.33
C ARG A 117 -15.19 -8.94 -4.10
N PRO A 118 -14.67 -8.91 -2.86
CA PRO A 118 -13.44 -9.60 -2.52
C PRO A 118 -13.47 -11.06 -2.96
N HIS A 119 -12.44 -11.47 -3.69
CA HIS A 119 -12.22 -12.85 -4.10
C HIS A 119 -11.00 -13.39 -3.37
N LEU A 120 -11.15 -14.53 -2.70
CA LEU A 120 -10.05 -15.23 -2.02
C LEU A 120 -9.25 -16.03 -3.05
N VAL A 121 -8.07 -15.54 -3.39
CA VAL A 121 -7.15 -16.15 -4.38
C VAL A 121 -6.42 -17.36 -3.79
N LYS A 122 -6.01 -17.25 -2.52
CA LYS A 122 -5.35 -18.33 -1.77
C LYS A 122 -5.68 -18.22 -0.30
N GLU A 123 -6.26 -19.28 0.25
CA GLU A 123 -6.47 -19.42 1.69
C GLU A 123 -5.15 -19.76 2.40
N GLY A 124 -4.92 -19.17 3.58
CA GLY A 124 -3.77 -19.49 4.41
C GLY A 124 -3.42 -18.40 5.41
N LYS A 125 -2.97 -18.81 6.60
CA LYS A 125 -2.51 -17.89 7.64
C LYS A 125 -1.11 -17.38 7.35
N GLY A 126 -0.92 -16.09 7.57
CA GLY A 126 0.38 -15.45 7.44
C GLY A 126 0.79 -15.12 6.01
N LEU A 127 -0.08 -15.30 5.01
CA LEU A 127 0.16 -14.86 3.65
C LEU A 127 -0.08 -13.34 3.60
N ILE A 128 0.99 -12.58 3.37
CA ILE A 128 0.96 -11.10 3.38
C ILE A 128 1.65 -10.53 2.15
N ASP A 129 1.38 -9.26 1.87
CA ASP A 129 2.08 -8.42 0.90
C ASP A 129 2.08 -9.00 -0.54
N PRO A 130 0.97 -9.52 -1.06
CA PRO A 130 0.96 -10.12 -2.38
C PRO A 130 1.15 -9.07 -3.47
N CYS A 131 1.97 -9.41 -4.47
CA CYS A 131 2.19 -8.57 -5.64
C CYS A 131 2.12 -9.39 -6.91
N PRO A 132 1.09 -9.19 -7.76
CA PRO A 132 0.97 -9.84 -9.04
C PRO A 132 1.80 -9.13 -10.11
N LEU A 133 2.17 -9.89 -11.14
CA LEU A 133 2.73 -9.41 -12.39
C LEU A 133 2.16 -10.22 -13.54
N TRP A 134 1.63 -9.56 -14.55
CA TRP A 134 1.36 -10.12 -15.86
C TRP A 134 2.54 -9.79 -16.77
N ASP A 135 3.14 -10.82 -17.33
CA ASP A 135 4.30 -10.69 -18.22
C ASP A 135 3.81 -10.63 -19.67
N ASP A 136 3.71 -9.43 -20.22
CA ASP A 136 3.22 -9.18 -21.58
C ASP A 136 4.10 -9.82 -22.68
N GLU A 137 5.36 -10.16 -22.36
CA GLU A 137 6.26 -10.80 -23.33
C GLU A 137 5.97 -12.30 -23.48
N THR A 138 5.58 -12.96 -22.38
CA THR A 138 5.35 -14.43 -22.37
C THR A 138 3.88 -14.79 -22.27
N GLY A 139 3.01 -13.87 -21.85
CA GLY A 139 1.61 -14.13 -21.51
C GLY A 139 1.44 -14.88 -20.17
N GLU A 140 2.52 -15.08 -19.41
CA GLU A 140 2.46 -15.71 -18.09
C GLU A 140 2.08 -14.70 -17.02
N ALA A 141 1.41 -15.16 -15.98
CA ALA A 141 1.14 -14.38 -14.80
C ALA A 141 1.77 -15.00 -13.56
N HIS A 142 2.32 -14.14 -12.70
CA HIS A 142 3.05 -14.53 -11.52
C HIS A 142 2.55 -13.74 -10.30
N LEU A 143 2.75 -14.30 -9.11
CA LEU A 143 2.51 -13.61 -7.86
C LEU A 143 3.65 -13.92 -6.88
N VAL A 144 4.16 -12.89 -6.23
CA VAL A 144 5.08 -13.02 -5.09
C VAL A 144 4.38 -12.56 -3.82
N HIS A 145 4.66 -13.20 -2.69
CA HIS A 145 4.17 -12.76 -1.39
C HIS A 145 5.21 -12.99 -0.28
N ALA A 146 5.02 -12.30 0.84
CA ALA A 146 5.79 -12.48 2.06
C ALA A 146 5.01 -13.28 3.12
N TRP A 147 5.60 -13.44 4.31
CA TRP A 147 5.04 -14.22 5.41
C TRP A 147 5.04 -13.44 6.72
N ALA A 148 3.91 -13.47 7.43
CA ALA A 148 3.80 -12.94 8.78
C ALA A 148 4.11 -14.02 9.82
N ARG A 149 5.27 -13.94 10.47
CA ARG A 149 5.70 -14.88 11.51
C ARG A 149 4.68 -15.05 12.62
N SER A 150 4.01 -13.98 13.00
CA SER A 150 3.00 -13.99 14.08
C SER A 150 1.79 -14.89 13.79
N ARG A 151 1.58 -15.30 12.54
CA ARG A 151 0.47 -16.16 12.09
C ARG A 151 0.92 -17.52 11.57
N SER A 152 2.03 -17.56 10.82
CA SER A 152 2.52 -18.78 10.16
C SER A 152 3.74 -19.42 10.83
N GLY A 153 4.44 -18.68 11.69
CA GLY A 153 5.76 -19.09 12.20
C GLY A 153 6.89 -18.92 11.19
N VAL A 154 6.57 -18.49 9.95
CA VAL A 154 7.54 -18.22 8.86
C VAL A 154 7.71 -16.71 8.73
N ASP A 155 8.93 -16.26 8.51
CA ASP A 155 9.31 -14.88 8.18
C ASP A 155 10.53 -14.85 7.26
N ASN A 156 10.98 -13.65 6.93
CA ASN A 156 12.23 -13.39 6.19
C ASN A 156 12.33 -14.18 4.87
N ARG A 157 11.19 -14.41 4.19
CA ARG A 157 11.10 -15.24 2.99
C ARG A 157 10.10 -14.70 2.01
N LEU A 158 10.44 -14.72 0.72
CA LEU A 158 9.52 -14.45 -0.38
C LEU A 158 9.18 -15.74 -1.11
N THR A 159 7.89 -15.96 -1.34
CA THR A 159 7.36 -17.11 -2.07
C THR A 159 6.77 -16.65 -3.39
N GLY A 160 7.16 -17.28 -4.48
CA GLY A 160 6.66 -17.01 -5.82
C GLY A 160 5.74 -18.13 -6.31
N HIS A 161 4.72 -17.73 -7.05
CA HIS A 161 3.70 -18.61 -7.64
C HIS A 161 3.50 -18.29 -9.12
N ARG A 162 3.14 -19.29 -9.91
CA ARG A 162 2.41 -19.06 -11.15
C ARG A 162 0.97 -18.72 -10.79
N MET A 163 0.41 -17.72 -11.45
CA MET A 163 -0.96 -17.26 -11.25
C MET A 163 -1.75 -17.48 -12.55
N HIS A 164 -3.02 -17.81 -12.43
CA HIS A 164 -3.89 -17.82 -13.61
C HIS A 164 -4.01 -16.39 -14.17
N PRO A 165 -3.96 -16.17 -15.49
CA PRO A 165 -3.95 -14.82 -16.08
C PRO A 165 -5.18 -13.95 -15.70
N ASP A 166 -6.31 -14.56 -15.36
CA ASP A 166 -7.48 -13.83 -14.87
C ASP A 166 -7.38 -13.40 -13.40
N GLY A 167 -6.25 -13.67 -12.72
CA GLY A 167 -5.97 -13.24 -11.35
C GLY A 167 -6.81 -13.91 -10.26
N THR A 168 -7.50 -15.04 -10.56
CA THR A 168 -8.43 -15.67 -9.63
C THR A 168 -7.83 -16.77 -8.76
N GLU A 169 -6.75 -17.41 -9.24
CA GLU A 169 -6.14 -18.53 -8.51
C GLU A 169 -4.62 -18.62 -8.72
N LEU A 170 -3.94 -19.26 -7.80
CA LEU A 170 -2.54 -19.65 -7.94
C LEU A 170 -2.47 -21.10 -8.44
N LEU A 171 -1.63 -21.33 -9.46
CA LEU A 171 -1.56 -22.58 -10.20
C LEU A 171 -0.61 -23.61 -9.58
N ASP A 172 0.02 -23.27 -8.45
CA ASP A 172 0.96 -24.14 -7.74
C ASP A 172 0.97 -23.83 -6.23
N ASP A 173 1.68 -24.66 -5.46
CA ASP A 173 1.83 -24.50 -4.02
C ASP A 173 2.79 -23.36 -3.63
N GLY A 174 3.50 -22.80 -4.63
CA GLY A 174 4.51 -21.78 -4.43
C GLY A 174 5.90 -22.34 -4.11
N LYS A 175 6.91 -21.55 -4.46
CA LYS A 175 8.31 -21.86 -4.16
C LYS A 175 8.95 -20.70 -3.42
N PRO A 176 9.74 -20.94 -2.37
CA PRO A 176 10.65 -19.92 -1.84
C PRO A 176 11.58 -19.46 -2.97
N ILE A 177 11.49 -18.20 -3.37
CA ILE A 177 12.34 -17.61 -4.42
C ILE A 177 13.44 -16.75 -3.83
N VAL A 178 13.23 -16.20 -2.63
CA VAL A 178 14.24 -15.50 -1.83
C VAL A 178 14.13 -15.98 -0.39
N ASP A 179 15.26 -16.32 0.19
CA ASP A 179 15.40 -16.69 1.60
C ASP A 179 16.36 -15.69 2.26
N GLY A 180 15.82 -14.72 3.00
CA GLY A 180 16.59 -13.67 3.65
C GLY A 180 17.55 -14.20 4.70
N ASP A 181 17.29 -15.38 5.30
CA ASP A 181 18.22 -16.01 6.25
C ASP A 181 19.53 -16.45 5.59
N ARG A 182 19.55 -16.53 4.26
CA ARG A 182 20.76 -16.83 3.48
C ARG A 182 21.51 -15.60 3.00
N ILE A 183 20.94 -14.42 3.19
CA ILE A 183 21.56 -13.14 2.81
C ILE A 183 22.16 -12.50 4.06
N PRO A 184 23.49 -12.34 4.15
CA PRO A 184 24.12 -11.81 5.35
C PRO A 184 23.56 -10.44 5.77
N GLY A 185 23.09 -10.35 7.02
CA GLY A 185 22.55 -9.13 7.60
C GLY A 185 21.08 -8.83 7.25
N TRP A 186 20.42 -9.59 6.36
CA TRP A 186 19.02 -9.40 6.06
C TRP A 186 18.14 -10.13 7.07
N PHE A 187 17.11 -9.43 7.54
CA PHE A 187 16.06 -9.96 8.41
C PHE A 187 14.76 -9.20 8.14
N THR A 188 13.64 -9.81 8.42
CA THR A 188 12.32 -9.21 8.17
C THR A 188 12.18 -8.76 6.71
N LEU A 189 12.56 -9.65 5.77
CA LEU A 189 12.31 -9.42 4.34
C LEU A 189 10.81 -9.60 4.08
N GLU A 190 10.16 -8.52 3.63
CA GLU A 190 8.71 -8.45 3.44
C GLU A 190 8.35 -7.45 2.32
N GLY A 191 7.09 -7.14 2.11
CA GLY A 191 6.64 -6.04 1.25
C GLY A 191 7.08 -6.10 -0.22
N PRO A 192 7.15 -7.27 -0.89
CA PRO A 192 7.67 -7.35 -2.24
C PRO A 192 6.78 -6.62 -3.24
N LYS A 193 7.40 -5.84 -4.13
CA LYS A 193 6.76 -5.28 -5.32
C LYS A 193 7.48 -5.80 -6.56
N LEU A 194 6.76 -6.56 -7.37
CA LEU A 194 7.28 -7.28 -8.52
C LEU A 194 7.10 -6.47 -9.80
N TYR A 195 8.19 -6.37 -10.56
CA TYR A 195 8.24 -5.65 -11.83
C TYR A 195 9.07 -6.44 -12.86
N LYS A 196 8.87 -6.12 -14.14
CA LYS A 196 9.75 -6.55 -15.24
C LYS A 196 10.33 -5.31 -15.93
N HIS A 197 11.66 -5.28 -16.09
CA HIS A 197 12.37 -4.19 -16.74
C HIS A 197 13.63 -4.72 -17.43
N ASP A 198 13.82 -4.36 -18.70
CA ASP A 198 14.97 -4.77 -19.54
C ASP A 198 15.26 -6.29 -19.51
N GLY A 199 14.20 -7.10 -19.54
CA GLY A 199 14.28 -8.56 -19.53
C GLY A 199 14.72 -9.16 -18.19
N TRP A 200 14.67 -8.37 -17.08
CA TRP A 200 14.86 -8.84 -15.71
C TRP A 200 13.55 -8.76 -14.92
N PHE A 201 13.34 -9.74 -14.07
CA PHE A 201 12.39 -9.63 -12.95
C PHE A 201 13.07 -8.87 -11.82
N TYR A 202 12.43 -7.83 -11.32
CA TYR A 202 12.84 -7.07 -10.14
C TYR A 202 11.81 -7.24 -9.03
N ILE A 203 12.28 -7.50 -7.84
CA ILE A 203 11.48 -7.42 -6.62
C ILE A 203 12.06 -6.29 -5.78
N LEU A 204 11.30 -5.21 -5.61
CA LEU A 204 11.63 -4.16 -4.66
C LEU A 204 11.01 -4.54 -3.33
N ALA A 205 11.83 -4.89 -2.35
CA ALA A 205 11.38 -5.40 -1.07
C ALA A 205 12.21 -4.83 0.08
N PRO A 206 11.58 -4.33 1.15
CA PRO A 206 12.30 -3.87 2.34
C PRO A 206 12.77 -5.03 3.19
N ALA A 207 13.80 -4.77 3.99
CA ALA A 207 14.26 -5.63 5.06
C ALA A 207 14.76 -4.80 6.26
N GLY A 208 15.09 -5.42 7.37
CA GLY A 208 15.62 -4.73 8.56
C GLY A 208 14.57 -4.14 9.47
N GLY A 209 13.28 -4.40 9.19
CA GLY A 209 12.14 -3.93 9.99
C GLY A 209 11.81 -2.45 9.81
N VAL A 210 10.57 -2.09 10.14
CA VAL A 210 9.96 -0.78 9.84
C VAL A 210 10.69 0.42 10.46
N ALA A 211 11.32 0.25 11.62
CA ALA A 211 11.96 1.36 12.34
C ALA A 211 13.42 1.62 11.91
N THR A 212 14.10 0.59 11.45
CA THR A 212 15.56 0.61 11.24
C THR A 212 16.01 0.00 9.91
N GLY A 213 15.05 -0.43 9.10
CA GLY A 213 15.32 -1.16 7.87
C GLY A 213 15.72 -0.27 6.68
N TRP A 214 15.72 -0.90 5.55
CA TRP A 214 16.09 -0.33 4.28
C TRP A 214 15.23 -0.90 3.15
N GLN A 215 15.22 -0.24 2.02
CA GLN A 215 14.65 -0.76 0.78
C GLN A 215 15.72 -1.54 0.01
N GLY A 216 15.45 -2.82 -0.23
CA GLY A 216 16.23 -3.66 -1.11
C GLY A 216 15.66 -3.74 -2.52
N ALA A 217 16.51 -4.13 -3.46
CA ALA A 217 16.14 -4.59 -4.78
C ALA A 217 16.73 -5.97 -4.99
N LEU A 218 15.95 -6.87 -5.56
CA LEU A 218 16.35 -8.22 -5.93
C LEU A 218 16.07 -8.39 -7.42
N ARG A 219 16.97 -9.04 -8.18
CA ARG A 219 16.73 -9.24 -9.60
C ARG A 219 17.13 -10.63 -10.08
N SER A 220 16.46 -11.12 -11.10
CA SER A 220 16.73 -12.39 -11.77
C SER A 220 16.30 -12.36 -13.23
N ARG A 221 16.93 -13.19 -14.07
CA ARG A 221 16.47 -13.41 -15.46
C ARG A 221 15.25 -14.32 -15.54
N GLY A 222 15.00 -15.12 -14.53
CA GLY A 222 13.81 -15.98 -14.45
C GLY A 222 13.03 -15.67 -13.19
N PHE A 223 11.69 -15.69 -13.26
CA PHE A 223 10.82 -15.39 -12.11
C PHE A 223 11.14 -16.24 -10.86
N PHE A 224 11.47 -17.50 -11.03
CA PHE A 224 11.80 -18.39 -9.90
C PHE A 224 13.26 -18.31 -9.46
N GLY A 225 14.04 -17.33 -9.92
CA GLY A 225 15.42 -17.09 -9.50
C GLY A 225 16.46 -17.90 -10.30
N PRO A 226 17.71 -17.92 -9.83
CA PRO A 226 18.19 -17.28 -8.58
C PRO A 226 18.18 -15.75 -8.65
N TYR A 227 17.94 -15.11 -7.51
CA TYR A 227 17.94 -13.65 -7.37
C TYR A 227 19.28 -13.16 -6.81
N GLU A 228 19.78 -12.06 -7.37
CA GLU A 228 20.81 -11.22 -6.81
C GLU A 228 20.16 -10.12 -5.97
N GLU A 229 20.83 -9.61 -4.94
CA GLU A 229 20.30 -8.59 -4.03
C GLU A 229 21.18 -7.35 -3.95
N LYS A 230 20.58 -6.20 -3.67
CA LYS A 230 21.26 -4.92 -3.41
C LYS A 230 20.40 -4.04 -2.50
N VAL A 231 21.00 -3.41 -1.49
CA VAL A 231 20.36 -2.31 -0.76
C VAL A 231 20.38 -1.07 -1.65
N VAL A 232 19.21 -0.45 -1.84
CA VAL A 232 19.05 0.66 -2.80
C VAL A 232 18.56 1.96 -2.17
N LEU A 233 18.04 1.91 -0.92
CA LEU A 233 17.70 3.09 -0.14
C LEU A 233 17.80 2.75 1.34
N GLU A 234 18.55 3.53 2.10
CA GLU A 234 18.72 3.39 3.55
C GLU A 234 18.84 4.77 4.21
N GLN A 235 18.59 4.86 5.50
CA GLN A 235 18.56 6.14 6.23
C GLN A 235 19.81 6.99 6.02
N LYS A 236 21.00 6.40 6.08
CA LYS A 236 22.29 7.12 6.09
C LYS A 236 22.26 8.29 7.11
N ASP A 237 22.74 9.46 6.70
CA ASP A 237 22.82 10.67 7.55
C ASP A 237 21.53 11.54 7.47
N THR A 238 20.37 10.93 7.16
CA THR A 238 19.09 11.66 7.05
C THR A 238 18.17 11.41 8.24
N ASP A 239 17.13 12.24 8.39
CA ASP A 239 16.08 12.05 9.40
C ASP A 239 15.00 11.03 8.98
N VAL A 240 15.13 10.39 7.81
CA VAL A 240 14.17 9.41 7.30
C VAL A 240 14.62 8.02 7.69
N ASN A 241 14.24 7.61 8.90
CA ASN A 241 14.54 6.27 9.42
C ASN A 241 13.72 5.19 8.68
N GLY A 242 14.32 4.03 8.50
CA GLY A 242 13.65 2.85 7.99
C GLY A 242 12.86 3.08 6.72
N PRO A 243 13.45 3.65 5.62
CA PRO A 243 12.72 3.79 4.37
C PRO A 243 12.24 2.41 3.93
N HIS A 244 10.92 2.24 3.86
CA HIS A 244 10.33 0.91 3.87
C HIS A 244 9.16 0.86 2.90
N GLN A 245 9.05 -0.24 2.20
CA GLN A 245 7.95 -0.68 1.35
C GLN A 245 7.26 0.42 0.54
N GLY A 246 7.27 0.25 -0.77
CA GLY A 246 6.69 1.23 -1.66
C GLY A 246 6.65 0.75 -3.10
N GLY A 247 6.30 1.65 -4.01
CA GLY A 247 6.12 1.34 -5.43
C GLY A 247 6.97 2.22 -6.34
N TRP A 248 7.46 1.62 -7.42
CA TRP A 248 8.07 2.31 -8.53
C TRP A 248 7.02 2.72 -9.57
N VAL A 249 7.15 3.92 -10.09
CA VAL A 249 6.30 4.44 -11.16
C VAL A 249 7.14 5.27 -12.14
N ARG A 250 6.81 5.17 -13.44
CA ARG A 250 7.43 5.97 -14.50
C ARG A 250 6.45 7.01 -15.00
N THR A 251 6.92 8.26 -15.16
CA THR A 251 6.13 9.36 -15.72
C THR A 251 5.96 9.22 -17.24
N PRO A 252 5.02 9.95 -17.87
CA PRO A 252 4.92 10.02 -19.33
C PRO A 252 6.19 10.57 -20.00
N SER A 253 6.94 11.46 -19.33
CA SER A 253 8.22 12.00 -19.80
C SER A 253 9.38 11.01 -19.68
N GLY A 254 9.18 9.86 -19.01
CA GLY A 254 10.19 8.82 -18.86
C GLY A 254 11.02 8.90 -17.57
N GLU A 255 10.71 9.83 -16.68
CA GLU A 255 11.34 9.88 -15.35
C GLU A 255 10.82 8.71 -14.48
N ASP A 256 11.71 8.14 -13.69
CA ASP A 256 11.37 7.11 -12.71
C ASP A 256 11.29 7.71 -11.31
N TRP A 257 10.27 7.31 -10.55
CA TRP A 257 10.01 7.77 -9.19
C TRP A 257 9.65 6.59 -8.30
N PHE A 258 9.99 6.70 -7.01
CA PHE A 258 9.69 5.69 -6.01
C PHE A 258 8.98 6.31 -4.82
N VAL A 259 7.82 5.76 -4.46
CA VAL A 259 7.13 6.11 -3.20
C VAL A 259 7.50 5.09 -2.13
N HIS A 260 7.68 5.52 -0.89
CA HIS A 260 7.87 4.63 0.25
C HIS A 260 7.34 5.28 1.52
N PHE A 261 7.21 4.53 2.60
CA PHE A 261 6.83 5.13 3.87
C PHE A 261 7.99 5.26 4.85
N GLN A 262 7.79 6.15 5.83
CA GLN A 262 8.54 6.27 7.07
C GLN A 262 7.58 6.15 8.25
N GLN A 263 7.88 5.37 9.26
CA GLN A 263 7.08 5.33 10.49
C GLN A 263 7.40 6.50 11.41
N ARG A 264 6.40 7.31 11.76
CA ARG A 264 6.51 8.51 12.58
C ARG A 264 5.64 8.46 13.84
N GLY A 265 5.86 7.46 14.68
CA GLY A 265 5.17 7.32 15.96
C GLY A 265 3.64 7.36 15.83
N ALA A 266 3.00 8.27 16.55
CA ALA A 266 1.53 8.41 16.58
C ALA A 266 0.92 8.90 15.23
N TYR A 267 1.70 9.52 14.37
CA TYR A 267 1.26 9.96 13.04
C TYR A 267 1.19 8.81 12.04
N GLY A 268 1.66 7.62 12.43
CA GLY A 268 1.65 6.43 11.58
C GLY A 268 2.75 6.44 10.52
N ARG A 269 2.44 5.92 9.34
CA ARG A 269 3.38 5.72 8.24
C ARG A 269 3.15 6.78 7.16
N VAL A 270 3.96 7.84 7.21
CA VAL A 270 3.91 8.95 6.25
C VAL A 270 4.63 8.58 4.95
N VAL A 271 4.18 9.12 3.82
CA VAL A 271 4.69 8.71 2.49
C VAL A 271 5.65 9.76 1.93
N HIS A 272 6.80 9.27 1.49
CA HIS A 272 7.85 10.02 0.82
C HIS A 272 7.87 9.71 -0.68
N LEU A 273 8.30 10.67 -1.48
CA LEU A 273 8.58 10.53 -2.90
C LEU A 273 10.09 10.66 -3.12
N GLN A 274 10.70 9.69 -3.80
CA GLN A 274 12.12 9.70 -4.12
C GLN A 274 12.33 9.73 -5.63
N PRO A 275 13.28 10.53 -6.14
CA PRO A 275 13.75 10.35 -7.50
C PRO A 275 14.37 8.95 -7.63
N MET A 276 14.23 8.34 -8.81
CA MET A 276 14.81 7.04 -9.11
C MET A 276 15.46 7.11 -10.50
N ARG A 277 16.55 6.39 -10.65
CA ARG A 277 17.22 6.19 -11.95
C ARG A 277 17.76 4.78 -12.03
N TRP A 278 17.92 4.28 -13.23
CA TRP A 278 18.60 3.02 -13.47
C TRP A 278 20.10 3.25 -13.67
N GLY A 279 20.91 2.56 -12.89
CA GLY A 279 22.37 2.61 -13.02
C GLY A 279 22.87 1.86 -14.26
N PRO A 280 24.13 2.11 -14.68
CA PRO A 280 24.70 1.41 -15.84
C PRO A 280 24.86 -0.10 -15.60
N ASP A 281 24.83 -0.52 -14.34
CA ASP A 281 24.85 -1.92 -13.90
C ASP A 281 23.43 -2.56 -13.86
N GLY A 282 22.42 -1.81 -14.26
CA GLY A 282 21.01 -2.25 -14.28
C GLY A 282 20.32 -2.24 -12.92
N TRP A 283 20.96 -1.73 -11.85
CA TRP A 283 20.31 -1.60 -10.56
C TRP A 283 19.60 -0.25 -10.42
N PRO A 284 18.45 -0.21 -9.72
CA PRO A 284 17.83 1.05 -9.37
C PRO A 284 18.67 1.81 -8.34
N VAL A 285 18.75 3.12 -8.49
CA VAL A 285 19.36 4.06 -7.55
C VAL A 285 18.24 4.99 -7.09
N LEU A 286 17.91 4.93 -5.80
CA LEU A 286 16.81 5.68 -5.20
C LEU A 286 17.35 6.89 -4.42
N GLY A 287 16.60 7.97 -4.42
CA GLY A 287 16.97 9.18 -3.69
C GLY A 287 18.29 9.80 -4.18
N ASP A 288 19.05 10.36 -3.26
CA ASP A 288 20.40 10.85 -3.50
C ASP A 288 21.41 9.74 -3.26
N ASP A 289 21.73 8.99 -4.32
CA ASP A 289 22.65 7.83 -4.29
C ASP A 289 22.35 6.85 -3.13
N GLY A 290 21.06 6.54 -2.94
CA GLY A 290 20.61 5.59 -1.92
C GLY A 290 20.32 6.22 -0.55
N ALA A 291 20.28 7.55 -0.45
CA ALA A 291 19.79 8.26 0.72
C ALA A 291 18.45 8.97 0.43
N PRO A 292 17.48 8.96 1.36
CA PRO A 292 16.22 9.68 1.16
C PRO A 292 16.43 11.18 1.01
N VAL A 293 15.74 11.80 0.04
CA VAL A 293 15.75 13.26 -0.12
C VAL A 293 14.66 13.91 0.74
N ALA A 294 15.00 15.00 1.44
CA ALA A 294 14.02 15.80 2.18
C ALA A 294 13.32 16.83 1.27
N VAL A 295 14.08 17.44 0.36
CA VAL A 295 13.59 18.41 -0.64
C VAL A 295 14.21 18.04 -1.99
N HIS A 296 13.39 18.06 -3.05
CA HIS A 296 13.88 17.78 -4.40
C HIS A 296 13.08 18.56 -5.46
N ALA A 297 13.59 18.65 -6.67
CA ALA A 297 12.85 19.18 -7.82
C ALA A 297 11.60 18.32 -8.05
N LYS A 298 10.48 18.97 -8.40
CA LYS A 298 9.24 18.26 -8.76
C LYS A 298 9.45 17.41 -10.02
N PRO A 299 8.70 16.30 -10.16
CA PRO A 299 8.61 15.61 -11.45
C PRO A 299 8.27 16.56 -12.58
N ASP A 300 8.79 16.29 -13.78
CA ASP A 300 8.41 17.02 -15.01
C ASP A 300 7.00 16.64 -15.44
N LEU A 301 6.04 17.18 -14.71
CA LEU A 301 4.60 16.91 -14.84
C LEU A 301 3.84 18.25 -14.73
N PRO A 302 2.63 18.33 -15.31
CA PRO A 302 1.77 19.50 -15.16
C PRO A 302 1.50 19.80 -13.68
N PRO A 303 1.60 21.07 -13.26
CA PRO A 303 1.37 21.45 -11.88
C PRO A 303 -0.09 21.18 -11.48
N GLN A 304 -0.27 20.61 -10.30
CA GLN A 304 -1.57 20.39 -9.68
C GLN A 304 -1.70 21.30 -8.44
N PRO A 305 -2.89 21.86 -8.18
CA PRO A 305 -3.12 22.60 -6.94
C PRO A 305 -2.86 21.72 -5.71
N PRO A 306 -2.33 22.27 -4.63
CA PRO A 306 -2.19 21.54 -3.37
C PRO A 306 -3.53 20.96 -2.92
N ALA A 307 -3.56 19.69 -2.62
CA ALA A 307 -4.73 19.03 -2.03
C ALA A 307 -4.61 19.08 -0.50
N ALA A 308 -5.52 19.76 0.16
CA ALA A 308 -5.65 19.65 1.61
C ALA A 308 -6.56 18.46 1.93
N PRO A 309 -6.16 17.56 2.85
CA PRO A 309 -7.07 16.53 3.35
C PRO A 309 -8.32 17.18 3.96
N ALA A 310 -9.49 16.62 3.67
CA ALA A 310 -10.72 17.04 4.33
C ALA A 310 -10.62 16.67 5.82
N THR A 311 -10.82 17.66 6.70
CA THR A 311 -10.78 17.50 8.17
C THR A 311 -12.16 17.68 8.80
N ASP A 312 -12.96 18.54 8.21
CA ASP A 312 -14.29 18.91 8.70
C ASP A 312 -15.39 18.21 7.88
N ASP A 313 -16.55 18.00 8.50
CA ASP A 313 -17.70 17.43 7.82
C ASP A 313 -19.00 17.86 8.53
N ASP A 314 -19.87 18.50 7.78
CA ASP A 314 -21.23 18.84 8.23
C ASP A 314 -22.23 17.71 7.97
N PHE A 315 -21.76 16.58 7.44
CA PHE A 315 -22.54 15.38 7.09
C PHE A 315 -23.76 15.67 6.21
N PRO A 316 -23.63 16.38 5.07
CA PRO A 316 -24.75 16.79 4.27
C PRO A 316 -25.53 15.60 3.69
N GLY A 317 -26.85 15.56 3.93
CA GLY A 317 -27.71 14.48 3.46
C GLY A 317 -27.40 13.09 4.03
N GLY A 318 -26.80 13.01 5.23
CA GLY A 318 -26.47 11.75 5.91
C GLY A 318 -25.25 11.01 5.33
N ARG A 319 -24.46 11.67 4.54
CA ARG A 319 -23.29 11.06 3.91
C ARG A 319 -22.04 11.43 4.68
N PHE A 320 -21.18 10.42 4.89
CA PHE A 320 -19.86 10.64 5.40
C PHE A 320 -18.93 11.11 4.29
N GLY A 321 -18.09 12.09 4.59
CA GLY A 321 -16.94 12.42 3.75
C GLY A 321 -16.00 11.21 3.65
N ARG A 322 -15.17 11.19 2.59
CA ARG A 322 -14.25 10.06 2.34
C ARG A 322 -13.17 9.89 3.40
N GLN A 323 -12.93 10.91 4.24
CA GLN A 323 -11.95 10.88 5.33
C GLN A 323 -12.36 9.98 6.50
N TRP A 324 -13.64 9.63 6.61
CA TRP A 324 -14.16 8.85 7.73
C TRP A 324 -14.00 7.34 7.52
N SER A 325 -13.66 6.64 8.59
CA SER A 325 -13.58 5.18 8.63
C SER A 325 -14.14 4.64 9.95
N TRP A 326 -14.85 3.53 9.87
CA TRP A 326 -15.26 2.75 11.03
C TRP A 326 -14.17 1.76 11.44
N THR A 327 -14.15 1.37 12.69
CA THR A 327 -13.22 0.35 13.22
C THR A 327 -13.72 -1.08 13.06
N ALA A 328 -14.92 -1.27 12.53
CA ALA A 328 -15.54 -2.55 12.20
C ALA A 328 -16.53 -2.37 11.05
N ASN A 329 -17.02 -3.46 10.48
CA ASN A 329 -18.07 -3.41 9.45
C ASN A 329 -19.32 -2.70 9.98
N PRO A 330 -19.72 -1.55 9.42
CA PRO A 330 -20.82 -0.76 9.95
C PRO A 330 -22.16 -1.49 9.83
N GLN A 331 -23.01 -1.30 10.84
CA GLN A 331 -24.37 -1.82 10.87
C GLN A 331 -25.39 -0.69 10.79
N ALA A 332 -26.59 -1.03 10.33
CA ALA A 332 -27.69 -0.08 10.29
C ALA A 332 -28.00 0.47 11.69
N GLY A 333 -28.18 1.78 11.80
CA GLY A 333 -28.49 2.45 13.07
C GLY A 333 -27.28 2.85 13.92
N TRP A 334 -26.04 2.50 13.53
CA TRP A 334 -24.84 2.99 14.27
C TRP A 334 -24.68 4.50 14.20
N ALA A 335 -25.06 5.08 13.06
CA ALA A 335 -25.09 6.51 12.89
C ALA A 335 -26.40 6.92 12.22
N THR A 336 -26.98 8.00 12.67
CA THR A 336 -28.16 8.61 12.08
C THR A 336 -27.90 10.10 11.90
N GLN A 337 -28.38 10.66 10.80
CA GLN A 337 -28.37 12.09 10.59
C GLN A 337 -29.80 12.64 10.71
N HIS A 338 -29.90 13.76 11.39
CA HIS A 338 -31.07 14.61 11.33
C HIS A 338 -30.68 15.91 10.62
N SER A 339 -31.47 16.35 9.65
CA SER A 339 -31.20 17.60 8.94
C SER A 339 -31.11 18.77 9.95
N GLY A 340 -29.95 19.42 9.98
CA GLY A 340 -29.65 20.53 10.88
C GLY A 340 -29.00 20.17 12.23
N ASP A 341 -28.94 18.91 12.63
CA ASP A 341 -28.49 18.49 13.96
C ASP A 341 -27.10 17.77 13.96
N GLY A 342 -26.43 17.68 12.82
CA GLY A 342 -25.15 16.95 12.70
C GLY A 342 -25.32 15.42 12.76
N LEU A 343 -24.28 14.71 13.17
CA LEU A 343 -24.22 13.27 13.27
C LEU A 343 -24.60 12.78 14.67
N ARG A 344 -25.50 11.81 14.77
CA ARG A 344 -25.78 11.05 16.00
C ARG A 344 -25.20 9.65 15.90
N LEU A 345 -24.31 9.32 16.83
CA LEU A 345 -23.79 7.97 17.02
C LEU A 345 -24.60 7.25 18.09
N ALA A 346 -25.07 6.06 17.81
CA ALA A 346 -25.76 5.23 18.78
C ALA A 346 -24.76 4.63 19.80
N CYS A 347 -25.16 4.55 21.06
CA CYS A 347 -24.42 3.73 22.03
C CYS A 347 -24.67 2.26 21.76
N VAL A 348 -23.69 1.56 21.20
CA VAL A 348 -23.75 0.13 20.94
C VAL A 348 -23.11 -0.60 22.11
N ARG A 349 -23.86 -1.55 22.69
CA ARG A 349 -23.30 -2.45 23.71
C ARG A 349 -22.52 -3.56 23.02
N SER A 350 -21.30 -3.79 23.48
CA SER A 350 -20.52 -4.98 23.16
C SER A 350 -20.24 -5.72 24.45
N ALA A 351 -20.49 -7.02 24.47
CA ALA A 351 -20.27 -7.86 25.65
C ALA A 351 -18.80 -7.85 26.12
N ASP A 352 -17.88 -7.64 25.17
CA ASP A 352 -16.42 -7.68 25.39
C ASP A 352 -15.77 -6.30 25.43
N ALA A 353 -16.57 -5.21 25.37
CA ALA A 353 -16.04 -3.85 25.37
C ALA A 353 -15.70 -3.36 26.78
N HIS A 354 -14.56 -3.81 27.29
CA HIS A 354 -13.98 -3.31 28.54
C HIS A 354 -13.14 -2.05 28.34
N ASP A 355 -12.84 -1.68 27.09
CA ASP A 355 -12.15 -0.44 26.73
C ASP A 355 -12.71 0.15 25.41
N LEU A 356 -12.40 1.42 25.15
CA LEU A 356 -12.90 2.15 23.98
C LEU A 356 -12.39 1.56 22.64
N ARG A 357 -11.26 0.85 22.63
CA ARG A 357 -10.70 0.24 21.42
C ARG A 357 -11.53 -0.93 20.93
N ARG A 358 -12.36 -1.53 21.79
CA ARG A 358 -13.23 -2.66 21.46
C ARG A 358 -14.66 -2.27 21.11
N LEU A 359 -14.98 -0.97 21.15
CA LEU A 359 -16.27 -0.49 20.71
C LEU A 359 -16.40 -0.65 19.19
N PRO A 360 -17.47 -1.28 18.67
CA PRO A 360 -17.56 -1.59 17.26
C PRO A 360 -17.87 -0.37 16.38
N ASN A 361 -18.55 0.64 16.91
CA ASN A 361 -19.02 1.80 16.15
C ASN A 361 -18.20 3.07 16.41
N VAL A 362 -16.89 2.94 16.44
CA VAL A 362 -15.97 4.08 16.52
C VAL A 362 -15.71 4.62 15.11
N LEU A 363 -15.97 5.89 14.93
CA LEU A 363 -15.70 6.61 13.69
C LEU A 363 -14.39 7.39 13.84
N THR A 364 -13.49 7.23 12.90
CA THR A 364 -12.13 7.77 12.96
C THR A 364 -11.73 8.50 11.69
N GLN A 365 -10.78 9.40 11.80
CA GLN A 365 -10.02 10.00 10.70
C GLN A 365 -8.53 9.73 10.89
N ARG A 366 -7.74 9.88 9.82
CA ARG A 366 -6.28 9.92 9.91
C ARG A 366 -5.84 11.20 10.61
N LEU A 367 -4.85 11.09 11.48
CA LEU A 367 -4.23 12.23 12.13
C LEU A 367 -3.21 12.85 11.14
N PRO A 368 -3.38 14.09 10.66
CA PRO A 368 -2.37 14.77 9.86
C PRO A 368 -1.16 15.13 10.71
N GLY A 369 0.03 15.09 10.12
CA GLY A 369 1.31 15.46 10.75
C GLY A 369 1.58 16.95 10.75
#